data_50cb7d3731c4b32138bfb0118e8ee0a2
#
_entry.id   50cb7d3731c4b32138bfb0118e8ee0a2
#
_cell.length_a   1.000
_cell.length_b   1.000
_cell.length_c   1.000
_cell.angle_alpha   90.00
_cell.angle_beta   90.00
_cell.angle_gamma   90.00
#
_symmetry.space_group_name_H-M   'P 1'
#
loop_
_entity.id
_entity.type
_entity.pdbx_description
1 polymer ?
#
loop_
_entity_poly.entity_id
_entity_poly.type
_entity_poly.pdbx_seq_one_letter_code
_entity_poly.pdbx_strand_id
1 'polypeptide(L)'
;MALGGSAFLPEVKASVVKRMDDLLAEAPKKKIDPRKVVFLSDIHICGELVDGKPRVYPYNPTSLQLCVNDILAMRRLPANVIVTGDVAWDYGLEEDYRYAAELLAPLERAGIRVTLGMGNHDRREAFLKVFPQYAEQTEVAGRIVTHIALPDVDVVMLDSLCELPNLKPRQATTVSGEVNAEQIEWLKAFTARSSRPVILCTHHPLGEMPNLDKFVSDTPSVAGFVYGHTHSWNKIARIIRSREPLRMVPMVNLPATFYGDIGFAVMTTSPEGAKFEYSSKGFWWPQPLDTPPAAWQRRAADLQNEVANFVFE
;
A
#
# COMPACT_ATOMS: atom_id res chain seq x y z
N MET A 1 -23.08 30.92 8.50
CA MET A 1 -21.82 31.20 9.21
C MET A 1 -20.75 30.36 8.51
N ALA A 2 -19.86 31.01 7.77
CA ALA A 2 -18.76 30.33 7.10
C ALA A 2 -17.67 30.03 8.14
N LEU A 3 -17.46 28.77 8.44
CA LEU A 3 -16.45 28.34 9.38
C LEU A 3 -15.07 28.42 8.75
N GLY A 4 -14.18 29.08 9.46
CA GLY A 4 -12.79 29.40 9.13
C GLY A 4 -11.85 28.21 8.91
N GLY A 5 -12.14 27.35 7.92
CA GLY A 5 -11.27 26.22 7.54
C GLY A 5 -10.14 26.54 6.58
N SER A 6 -10.08 27.77 6.02
CA SER A 6 -9.13 28.05 4.93
C SER A 6 -7.76 28.60 5.37
N ALA A 7 -7.62 29.10 6.59
CA ALA A 7 -6.37 29.67 7.08
C ALA A 7 -5.35 28.63 7.57
N PHE A 8 -5.82 27.48 8.08
CA PHE A 8 -4.95 26.43 8.63
C PHE A 8 -4.20 25.63 7.56
N LEU A 9 -4.78 25.47 6.37
CA LEU A 9 -4.23 24.66 5.29
C LEU A 9 -2.95 25.19 4.64
N PRO A 10 -2.81 26.49 4.32
CA PRO A 10 -1.59 27.01 3.71
C PRO A 10 -0.38 26.90 4.63
N GLU A 11 -0.56 27.12 5.92
CA GLU A 11 0.52 27.03 6.91
C GLU A 11 0.94 25.58 7.14
N VAL A 12 0.00 24.64 7.24
CA VAL A 12 0.29 23.21 7.34
C VAL A 12 1.01 22.73 6.09
N LYS A 13 0.52 23.08 4.89
CA LYS A 13 1.16 22.72 3.63
C LYS A 13 2.58 23.29 3.53
N ALA A 14 2.79 24.54 3.86
CA ALA A 14 4.11 25.19 3.84
C ALA A 14 5.09 24.52 4.84
N SER A 15 4.64 24.21 6.04
CA SER A 15 5.46 23.53 7.05
C SER A 15 5.80 22.09 6.64
N VAL A 16 4.87 21.36 6.03
CA VAL A 16 5.10 19.99 5.53
C VAL A 16 6.11 20.00 4.38
N VAL A 17 5.98 20.90 3.43
CA VAL A 17 6.92 21.05 2.30
C VAL A 17 8.32 21.44 2.79
N LYS A 18 8.42 22.43 3.66
CA LYS A 18 9.71 22.85 4.24
C LYS A 18 10.40 21.69 4.97
N ARG A 19 9.66 20.95 5.77
CA ARG A 19 10.18 19.77 6.46
C ARG A 19 10.67 18.70 5.46
N MET A 20 9.99 18.53 4.33
CA MET A 20 10.41 17.60 3.29
C MET A 20 11.74 17.98 2.66
N ASP A 21 11.95 19.28 2.36
CA ASP A 21 13.21 19.77 1.79
C ASP A 21 14.39 19.53 2.76
N ASP A 22 14.20 19.81 4.05
CA ASP A 22 15.18 19.54 5.08
C ASP A 22 15.52 18.03 5.18
N LEU A 23 14.50 17.18 5.14
CA LEU A 23 14.67 15.72 5.18
C LEU A 23 15.38 15.18 3.94
N LEU A 24 15.10 15.73 2.76
CA LEU A 24 15.77 15.35 1.52
C LEU A 24 17.23 15.77 1.51
N ALA A 25 17.58 16.92 2.10
CA ALA A 25 18.98 17.34 2.27
C ALA A 25 19.77 16.39 3.18
N GLU A 26 19.11 15.75 4.14
CA GLU A 26 19.73 14.78 5.07
C GLU A 26 19.68 13.32 4.55
N ALA A 27 18.75 12.99 3.66
CA ALA A 27 18.53 11.61 3.20
C ALA A 27 19.79 10.93 2.62
N PRO A 28 20.64 11.57 1.80
CA PRO A 28 21.85 10.97 1.26
C PRO A 28 22.87 10.53 2.32
N LYS A 29 22.78 11.08 3.54
CA LYS A 29 23.64 10.72 4.67
C LYS A 29 23.13 9.48 5.41
N LYS A 30 21.91 9.02 5.14
CA LYS A 30 21.27 7.89 5.81
C LYS A 30 21.56 6.59 5.07
N LYS A 31 21.70 5.52 5.83
CA LYS A 31 21.86 4.17 5.26
C LYS A 31 20.50 3.56 4.95
N ILE A 32 20.41 2.92 3.80
CA ILE A 32 19.31 2.03 3.45
C ILE A 32 19.43 0.74 4.30
N ASP A 33 18.30 0.29 4.84
CA ASP A 33 18.19 -1.00 5.50
C ASP A 33 17.59 -2.02 4.53
N PRO A 34 18.35 -3.01 4.04
CA PRO A 34 17.86 -3.96 3.04
C PRO A 34 16.77 -4.89 3.58
N ARG A 35 16.60 -4.95 4.91
CA ARG A 35 15.57 -5.74 5.59
C ARG A 35 14.31 -4.95 5.93
N LYS A 36 14.27 -3.67 5.61
CA LYS A 36 13.14 -2.81 5.93
C LYS A 36 12.35 -2.46 4.68
N VAL A 37 11.04 -2.67 4.76
CA VAL A 37 10.05 -2.26 3.76
C VAL A 37 8.95 -1.47 4.46
N VAL A 38 8.47 -0.42 3.83
CA VAL A 38 7.27 0.30 4.27
C VAL A 38 6.12 -0.04 3.34
N PHE A 39 4.97 -0.30 3.92
CA PHE A 39 3.72 -0.50 3.20
C PHE A 39 2.81 0.71 3.39
N LEU A 40 2.42 1.31 2.29
CA LEU A 40 1.32 2.24 2.13
C LEU A 40 0.19 1.54 1.38
N SER A 41 -1.03 1.97 1.57
CA SER A 41 -2.19 1.50 0.81
C SER A 41 -3.21 2.61 0.65
N ASP A 42 -4.09 2.46 -0.33
CA ASP A 42 -5.28 3.30 -0.45
C ASP A 42 -4.92 4.80 -0.36
N ILE A 43 -3.98 5.22 -1.21
CA ILE A 43 -3.52 6.61 -1.21
C ILE A 43 -4.49 7.56 -1.91
N HIS A 44 -5.32 7.09 -2.82
CA HIS A 44 -6.46 7.77 -3.45
C HIS A 44 -6.16 9.22 -3.89
N ILE A 45 -5.14 9.42 -4.66
CA ILE A 45 -4.73 10.76 -5.10
C ILE A 45 -5.60 11.24 -6.25
N CYS A 46 -6.24 12.40 -6.06
CA CYS A 46 -6.99 13.11 -7.09
C CYS A 46 -6.09 14.15 -7.77
N GLY A 47 -5.78 13.94 -9.04
CA GLY A 47 -4.99 14.83 -9.87
C GLY A 47 -5.79 15.95 -10.54
N GLU A 48 -7.12 15.88 -10.55
CA GLU A 48 -7.97 16.97 -11.03
C GLU A 48 -7.91 18.15 -10.07
N LEU A 49 -7.25 19.21 -10.49
CA LEU A 49 -7.09 20.40 -9.67
C LEU A 49 -8.07 21.51 -10.07
N VAL A 50 -8.74 22.11 -9.09
CA VAL A 50 -9.54 23.31 -9.23
C VAL A 50 -8.89 24.39 -8.34
N ASP A 51 -8.50 25.52 -8.92
CA ASP A 51 -7.75 26.57 -8.25
C ASP A 51 -6.51 26.05 -7.50
N GLY A 52 -5.80 25.09 -8.12
CA GLY A 52 -4.58 24.49 -7.58
C GLY A 52 -4.80 23.54 -6.41
N LYS A 53 -6.02 23.11 -6.15
CA LYS A 53 -6.36 22.12 -5.13
C LYS A 53 -7.06 20.92 -5.76
N PRO A 54 -6.87 19.69 -5.24
CA PRO A 54 -7.66 18.54 -5.66
C PRO A 54 -9.17 18.86 -5.61
N ARG A 55 -9.87 18.49 -6.67
CA ARG A 55 -11.33 18.70 -6.81
C ARG A 55 -12.11 18.06 -5.65
N VAL A 56 -11.61 16.93 -5.16
CA VAL A 56 -12.16 16.19 -4.03
C VAL A 56 -11.10 15.97 -2.96
N TYR A 57 -11.51 16.01 -1.71
CA TYR A 57 -10.64 15.74 -0.56
C TYR A 57 -9.27 16.45 -0.61
N PRO A 58 -9.23 17.78 -0.55
CA PRO A 58 -8.01 18.57 -0.74
C PRO A 58 -6.93 18.32 0.32
N TYR A 59 -7.26 17.57 1.38
CA TYR A 59 -6.34 17.19 2.46
C TYR A 59 -5.56 15.91 2.18
N ASN A 60 -6.04 15.07 1.26
CA ASN A 60 -5.45 13.77 1.01
C ASN A 60 -3.96 13.83 0.58
N PRO A 61 -3.55 14.72 -0.34
CA PRO A 61 -2.13 14.87 -0.65
C PRO A 61 -1.28 15.22 0.58
N THR A 62 -1.81 16.02 1.50
CA THR A 62 -1.11 16.39 2.75
C THR A 62 -0.94 15.17 3.66
N SER A 63 -1.94 14.29 3.77
CA SER A 63 -1.84 13.06 4.56
C SER A 63 -0.75 12.14 4.02
N LEU A 64 -0.67 11.95 2.69
CA LEU A 64 0.40 11.19 2.07
C LEU A 64 1.78 11.84 2.31
N GLN A 65 1.87 13.17 2.16
CA GLN A 65 3.12 13.92 2.42
C GLN A 65 3.60 13.77 3.87
N LEU A 66 2.69 13.72 4.84
CA LEU A 66 3.04 13.44 6.24
C LEU A 66 3.64 12.04 6.40
N CYS A 67 3.05 11.04 5.75
CA CYS A 67 3.61 9.68 5.74
C CYS A 67 4.99 9.65 5.07
N VAL A 68 5.15 10.30 3.93
CA VAL A 68 6.43 10.42 3.21
C VAL A 68 7.49 11.10 4.09
N ASN A 69 7.15 12.20 4.76
CA ASN A 69 8.05 12.89 5.67
C ASN A 69 8.52 11.99 6.82
N ASP A 70 7.63 11.21 7.41
CA ASP A 70 7.99 10.32 8.50
C ASP A 70 8.87 9.15 8.03
N ILE A 71 8.63 8.64 6.82
CA ILE A 71 9.51 7.64 6.19
C ILE A 71 10.91 8.23 5.99
N LEU A 72 11.00 9.44 5.43
CA LEU A 72 12.26 10.15 5.23
C LEU A 72 12.95 10.52 6.56
N ALA A 73 12.19 10.71 7.65
CA ALA A 73 12.73 11.00 8.98
C ALA A 73 13.36 9.77 9.66
N MET A 74 13.11 8.54 9.19
CA MET A 74 13.67 7.32 9.77
C MET A 74 15.19 7.39 9.86
N ARG A 75 15.78 6.87 10.91
CA ARG A 75 17.25 6.81 11.10
C ARG A 75 17.94 5.97 10.03
N ARG A 76 17.32 4.86 9.62
CA ARG A 76 17.71 4.02 8.46
C ARG A 76 16.52 3.95 7.54
N LEU A 77 16.72 4.31 6.28
CA LEU A 77 15.65 4.34 5.28
C LEU A 77 15.28 2.91 4.86
N PRO A 78 14.03 2.66 4.49
CA PRO A 78 13.64 1.36 3.95
C PRO A 78 14.27 1.12 2.57
N ALA A 79 14.49 -0.14 2.21
CA ALA A 79 14.92 -0.50 0.86
C ALA A 79 13.79 -0.30 -0.17
N ASN A 80 12.55 -0.46 0.27
CA ASN A 80 11.38 -0.32 -0.59
C ASN A 80 10.22 0.31 0.17
N VAL A 81 9.41 1.09 -0.55
CA VAL A 81 8.06 1.51 -0.17
C VAL A 81 7.10 0.85 -1.17
N ILE A 82 6.19 0.03 -0.68
CA ILE A 82 5.17 -0.65 -1.48
C ILE A 82 3.83 0.06 -1.23
N VAL A 83 3.18 0.51 -2.30
CA VAL A 83 1.78 0.96 -2.29
C VAL A 83 0.94 -0.18 -2.84
N THR A 84 0.08 -0.78 -2.04
CA THR A 84 -0.60 -2.03 -2.42
C THR A 84 -1.79 -1.84 -3.38
N GLY A 85 -2.11 -0.61 -3.77
CA GLY A 85 -3.16 -0.30 -4.73
C GLY A 85 -4.00 0.90 -4.31
N ASP A 86 -5.02 1.20 -5.09
CA ASP A 86 -5.83 2.41 -5.01
C ASP A 86 -4.94 3.66 -4.96
N VAL A 87 -4.07 3.73 -5.98
CA VAL A 87 -3.16 4.86 -6.19
C VAL A 87 -3.97 6.07 -6.65
N ALA A 88 -4.86 5.87 -7.64
CA ALA A 88 -5.76 6.89 -8.13
C ALA A 88 -6.99 7.07 -7.23
N TRP A 89 -7.65 8.24 -7.38
CA TRP A 89 -8.80 8.59 -6.56
C TRP A 89 -9.99 7.66 -6.75
N ASP A 90 -10.51 7.55 -7.97
CA ASP A 90 -11.81 6.87 -8.19
C ASP A 90 -11.88 6.13 -9.53
N TYR A 91 -11.41 6.75 -10.60
CA TYR A 91 -11.56 6.23 -11.96
C TYR A 91 -10.23 5.89 -12.64
N GLY A 92 -9.12 5.92 -11.93
CA GLY A 92 -7.80 5.66 -12.48
C GLY A 92 -7.44 6.62 -13.61
N LEU A 93 -7.60 7.93 -13.39
CA LEU A 93 -7.29 8.94 -14.38
C LEU A 93 -5.78 9.16 -14.47
N GLU A 94 -5.29 9.51 -15.66
CA GLU A 94 -3.85 9.71 -15.88
C GLU A 94 -3.28 10.84 -15.01
N GLU A 95 -4.04 11.92 -14.81
CA GLU A 95 -3.69 13.02 -13.93
C GLU A 95 -3.54 12.61 -12.45
N ASP A 96 -4.30 11.60 -12.00
CA ASP A 96 -4.19 11.08 -10.62
C ASP A 96 -2.82 10.43 -10.43
N TYR A 97 -2.38 9.60 -11.38
CA TYR A 97 -1.07 8.95 -11.34
C TYR A 97 0.08 9.94 -11.48
N ARG A 98 -0.05 10.97 -12.32
CA ARG A 98 0.97 12.02 -12.44
C ARG A 98 1.17 12.74 -11.11
N TYR A 99 0.08 13.09 -10.45
CA TYR A 99 0.16 13.76 -9.16
C TYR A 99 0.65 12.82 -8.05
N ALA A 100 0.25 11.55 -8.04
CA ALA A 100 0.79 10.54 -7.13
C ALA A 100 2.31 10.37 -7.31
N ALA A 101 2.80 10.34 -8.56
CA ALA A 101 4.23 10.29 -8.86
C ALA A 101 5.00 11.47 -8.27
N GLU A 102 4.47 12.69 -8.38
CA GLU A 102 5.08 13.89 -7.80
C GLU A 102 5.18 13.79 -6.27
N LEU A 103 4.12 13.29 -5.62
CA LEU A 103 4.06 13.16 -4.16
C LEU A 103 4.99 12.05 -3.62
N LEU A 104 5.24 11.01 -4.41
CA LEU A 104 6.11 9.89 -4.05
C LEU A 104 7.58 10.11 -4.47
N ALA A 105 7.86 11.00 -5.42
CA ALA A 105 9.20 11.30 -5.93
C ALA A 105 10.24 11.63 -4.83
N PRO A 106 9.90 12.24 -3.68
CA PRO A 106 10.85 12.44 -2.58
C PRO A 106 11.46 11.15 -2.05
N LEU A 107 10.71 10.03 -2.06
CA LEU A 107 11.21 8.73 -1.64
C LEU A 107 12.28 8.21 -2.61
N GLU A 108 12.02 8.31 -3.92
CA GLU A 108 12.96 7.89 -4.96
C GLU A 108 14.22 8.75 -4.96
N ARG A 109 14.09 10.06 -4.77
CA ARG A 109 15.24 10.97 -4.61
C ARG A 109 16.09 10.64 -3.40
N ALA A 110 15.51 10.04 -2.37
CA ALA A 110 16.25 9.55 -1.19
C ALA A 110 16.90 8.17 -1.41
N GLY A 111 16.78 7.59 -2.61
CA GLY A 111 17.32 6.27 -2.95
C GLY A 111 16.46 5.09 -2.51
N ILE A 112 15.20 5.34 -2.14
CA ILE A 112 14.23 4.31 -1.77
C ILE A 112 13.52 3.86 -3.03
N ARG A 113 13.45 2.55 -3.28
CA ARG A 113 12.62 2.01 -4.37
C ARG A 113 11.14 2.17 -4.02
N VAL A 114 10.33 2.67 -4.95
CA VAL A 114 8.87 2.70 -4.84
C VAL A 114 8.28 1.62 -5.74
N THR A 115 7.39 0.80 -5.18
CA THR A 115 6.66 -0.25 -5.91
C THR A 115 5.17 0.01 -5.77
N LEU A 116 4.47 0.10 -6.89
CA LEU A 116 3.03 0.37 -6.94
C LEU A 116 2.28 -0.89 -7.36
N GLY A 117 1.24 -1.24 -6.63
CA GLY A 117 0.25 -2.26 -6.98
C GLY A 117 -1.02 -1.65 -7.54
N MET A 118 -1.98 -2.52 -7.90
CA MET A 118 -3.25 -2.14 -8.52
C MET A 118 -4.42 -2.46 -7.58
N GLY A 119 -5.26 -1.48 -7.32
CA GLY A 119 -6.54 -1.63 -6.61
C GLY A 119 -7.75 -1.40 -7.51
N ASN A 120 -8.94 -1.43 -6.94
CA ASN A 120 -10.19 -1.31 -7.72
C ASN A 120 -10.47 0.11 -8.25
N HIS A 121 -9.81 1.12 -7.72
CA HIS A 121 -9.86 2.50 -8.24
C HIS A 121 -8.83 2.78 -9.33
N ASP A 122 -7.96 1.82 -9.65
CA ASP A 122 -6.90 1.97 -10.64
C ASP A 122 -7.33 1.53 -12.05
N ARG A 123 -6.54 1.94 -13.06
CA ARG A 123 -6.66 1.57 -14.49
C ARG A 123 -5.30 1.26 -15.06
N ARG A 124 -5.08 0.03 -15.57
CA ARG A 124 -3.78 -0.39 -16.11
C ARG A 124 -3.32 0.49 -17.27
N GLU A 125 -4.22 0.81 -18.20
CA GLU A 125 -3.87 1.63 -19.37
C GLU A 125 -3.36 3.02 -18.95
N ALA A 126 -4.10 3.73 -18.10
CA ALA A 126 -3.72 5.06 -17.62
C ALA A 126 -2.47 5.02 -16.73
N PHE A 127 -2.36 4.00 -15.86
CA PHE A 127 -1.19 3.75 -15.04
C PHE A 127 0.07 3.57 -15.88
N LEU A 128 0.03 2.73 -16.91
CA LEU A 128 1.18 2.44 -17.77
C LEU A 128 1.59 3.64 -18.66
N LYS A 129 0.70 4.59 -18.93
CA LYS A 129 1.08 5.86 -19.59
C LYS A 129 1.99 6.72 -18.70
N VAL A 130 1.82 6.66 -17.38
CA VAL A 130 2.61 7.42 -16.43
C VAL A 130 3.82 6.63 -15.93
N PHE A 131 3.67 5.32 -15.76
CA PHE A 131 4.70 4.40 -15.27
C PHE A 131 5.01 3.30 -16.29
N PRO A 132 5.54 3.64 -17.50
CA PRO A 132 5.75 2.68 -18.58
C PRO A 132 6.71 1.55 -18.22
N GLN A 133 7.63 1.77 -17.27
CA GLN A 133 8.58 0.75 -16.80
C GLN A 133 7.88 -0.50 -16.25
N TYR A 134 6.67 -0.41 -15.74
CA TYR A 134 5.94 -1.57 -15.23
C TYR A 134 5.51 -2.54 -16.33
N ALA A 135 5.33 -2.07 -17.57
CA ALA A 135 5.05 -2.95 -18.70
C ALA A 135 6.23 -3.86 -19.07
N GLU A 136 7.45 -3.38 -18.82
CA GLU A 136 8.68 -4.11 -19.13
C GLU A 136 9.18 -4.95 -17.96
N GLN A 137 8.93 -4.49 -16.73
CA GLN A 137 9.46 -5.08 -15.49
C GLN A 137 8.49 -6.07 -14.83
N THR A 138 7.26 -6.18 -15.34
CA THR A 138 6.28 -7.10 -14.76
C THR A 138 6.69 -8.57 -14.94
N GLU A 139 6.43 -9.36 -13.93
CA GLU A 139 6.65 -10.82 -13.95
C GLU A 139 5.59 -11.58 -14.78
N VAL A 140 4.41 -10.97 -15.01
CA VAL A 140 3.30 -11.57 -15.76
C VAL A 140 2.76 -10.59 -16.79
N ALA A 141 2.84 -10.94 -18.06
CA ALA A 141 2.40 -10.08 -19.14
C ALA A 141 0.94 -9.62 -19.00
N GLY A 142 0.69 -8.33 -19.21
CA GLY A 142 -0.64 -7.72 -19.09
C GLY A 142 -1.16 -7.55 -17.67
N ARG A 143 -0.32 -7.80 -16.66
CA ARG A 143 -0.60 -7.56 -15.23
C ARG A 143 0.53 -6.73 -14.61
N ILE A 144 0.29 -6.15 -13.46
CA ILE A 144 1.31 -5.40 -12.72
C ILE A 144 1.78 -6.26 -11.54
N VAL A 145 2.67 -7.21 -11.83
CA VAL A 145 3.23 -8.14 -10.84
C VAL A 145 4.68 -7.83 -10.61
N THR A 146 5.06 -7.63 -9.35
CA THR A 146 6.44 -7.28 -8.98
C THR A 146 6.97 -8.22 -7.91
N HIS A 147 8.14 -8.80 -8.16
CA HIS A 147 8.92 -9.54 -7.18
C HIS A 147 9.97 -8.64 -6.55
N ILE A 148 10.07 -8.67 -5.22
CA ILE A 148 11.02 -7.93 -4.41
C ILE A 148 11.80 -8.92 -3.56
N ALA A 149 13.05 -9.17 -3.94
CA ALA A 149 13.94 -10.04 -3.19
C ALA A 149 14.54 -9.28 -2.00
N LEU A 150 14.19 -9.68 -0.78
CA LEU A 150 14.84 -9.22 0.45
C LEU A 150 15.84 -10.28 0.93
N PRO A 151 16.73 -9.95 1.87
CA PRO A 151 17.71 -10.92 2.37
C PRO A 151 17.11 -12.22 2.90
N ASP A 152 15.98 -12.13 3.58
CA ASP A 152 15.38 -13.23 4.35
C ASP A 152 14.07 -13.76 3.75
N VAL A 153 13.43 -13.04 2.85
CA VAL A 153 12.10 -13.34 2.32
C VAL A 153 11.91 -12.76 0.93
N ASP A 154 11.13 -13.42 0.10
CA ASP A 154 10.63 -12.86 -1.15
C ASP A 154 9.28 -12.21 -0.92
N VAL A 155 9.11 -10.96 -1.34
CA VAL A 155 7.82 -10.25 -1.34
C VAL A 155 7.31 -10.19 -2.77
N VAL A 156 6.07 -10.64 -2.98
CA VAL A 156 5.43 -10.63 -4.30
C VAL A 156 4.19 -9.76 -4.24
N MET A 157 4.21 -8.64 -4.96
CA MET A 157 3.03 -7.81 -5.18
C MET A 157 2.29 -8.32 -6.42
N LEU A 158 1.09 -8.84 -6.24
CA LEU A 158 0.20 -9.33 -7.28
C LEU A 158 -0.79 -8.25 -7.72
N ASP A 159 -1.22 -8.34 -8.96
CA ASP A 159 -2.25 -7.49 -9.53
C ASP A 159 -3.64 -8.11 -9.30
N SER A 160 -4.36 -7.59 -8.32
CA SER A 160 -5.71 -8.06 -7.98
C SER A 160 -6.83 -7.18 -8.57
N LEU A 161 -6.52 -6.24 -9.45
CA LEU A 161 -7.53 -5.43 -10.13
C LEU A 161 -8.35 -6.29 -11.09
N CYS A 162 -9.66 -6.35 -10.86
CA CYS A 162 -10.65 -6.92 -11.79
C CYS A 162 -11.20 -5.79 -12.66
N GLU A 163 -10.52 -5.50 -13.76
CA GLU A 163 -10.89 -4.44 -14.68
C GLU A 163 -11.91 -4.94 -15.69
N LEU A 164 -13.10 -4.34 -15.71
CA LEU A 164 -14.14 -4.69 -16.67
C LEU A 164 -13.71 -4.30 -18.10
N PRO A 165 -14.07 -5.07 -19.12
CA PRO A 165 -13.76 -4.73 -20.50
C PRO A 165 -14.56 -3.50 -20.97
N ASN A 166 -13.96 -2.69 -21.83
CA ASN A 166 -14.61 -1.53 -22.48
C ASN A 166 -15.16 -0.47 -21.50
N LEU A 167 -14.52 -0.29 -20.35
CA LEU A 167 -14.87 0.78 -19.42
C LEU A 167 -14.79 2.15 -20.09
N LYS A 168 -15.84 2.95 -19.92
CA LYS A 168 -15.84 4.36 -20.33
C LYS A 168 -14.95 5.18 -19.37
N PRO A 169 -14.43 6.32 -19.82
CA PRO A 169 -13.83 7.28 -18.90
C PRO A 169 -14.80 7.60 -17.76
N ARG A 170 -14.28 7.69 -16.52
CA ARG A 170 -15.07 7.95 -15.30
C ARG A 170 -16.17 6.92 -15.00
N GLN A 171 -15.96 5.68 -15.42
CA GLN A 171 -16.79 4.56 -15.00
C GLN A 171 -16.00 3.70 -14.01
N ALA A 172 -16.56 3.43 -12.83
CA ALA A 172 -15.93 2.58 -11.82
C ALA A 172 -15.75 1.14 -12.32
N THR A 173 -14.71 0.46 -11.85
CA THR A 173 -14.51 -0.99 -12.01
C THR A 173 -15.37 -1.76 -11.00
N THR A 174 -15.15 -3.07 -10.88
CA THR A 174 -15.74 -3.84 -9.78
C THR A 174 -14.97 -3.56 -8.48
N VAL A 175 -15.63 -3.66 -7.35
CA VAL A 175 -14.98 -3.55 -6.03
C VAL A 175 -14.26 -4.84 -5.64
N SER A 176 -14.60 -5.97 -6.29
CA SER A 176 -14.04 -7.29 -5.97
C SER A 176 -12.70 -7.51 -6.66
N GLY A 177 -11.82 -8.22 -5.97
CA GLY A 177 -10.50 -8.58 -6.47
C GLY A 177 -10.47 -9.89 -7.26
N GLU A 178 -9.51 -10.00 -8.18
CA GLU A 178 -9.23 -11.21 -8.93
C GLU A 178 -7.72 -11.38 -9.14
N VAL A 179 -7.21 -12.58 -8.87
CA VAL A 179 -5.90 -13.02 -9.35
C VAL A 179 -6.14 -14.10 -10.40
N ASN A 180 -5.79 -13.77 -11.66
CA ASN A 180 -6.07 -14.64 -12.82
C ASN A 180 -5.18 -15.89 -12.87
N ALA A 181 -5.52 -16.81 -13.77
CA ALA A 181 -4.83 -18.10 -13.89
C ALA A 181 -3.33 -17.95 -14.22
N GLU A 182 -2.97 -16.98 -15.06
CA GLU A 182 -1.58 -16.75 -15.47
C GLU A 182 -0.70 -16.32 -14.27
N GLN A 183 -1.22 -15.49 -13.37
CA GLN A 183 -0.53 -15.15 -12.13
C GLN A 183 -0.38 -16.35 -11.20
N ILE A 184 -1.40 -17.20 -11.10
CA ILE A 184 -1.34 -18.43 -10.29
C ILE A 184 -0.30 -19.40 -10.86
N GLU A 185 -0.25 -19.61 -12.17
CA GLU A 185 0.75 -20.47 -12.80
C GLU A 185 2.17 -19.91 -12.62
N TRP A 186 2.35 -18.60 -12.76
CA TRP A 186 3.63 -17.97 -12.48
C TRP A 186 4.04 -18.16 -11.00
N LEU A 187 3.10 -17.96 -10.05
CA LEU A 187 3.36 -18.18 -8.61
C LEU A 187 3.79 -19.61 -8.31
N LYS A 188 3.14 -20.62 -8.92
CA LYS A 188 3.53 -22.03 -8.77
C LYS A 188 4.98 -22.25 -9.23
N ALA A 189 5.31 -21.75 -10.41
CA ALA A 189 6.66 -21.85 -10.95
C ALA A 189 7.68 -21.07 -10.09
N PHE A 190 7.31 -19.90 -9.57
CA PHE A 190 8.14 -19.06 -8.71
C PHE A 190 8.43 -19.77 -7.38
N THR A 191 7.40 -20.21 -6.67
CA THR A 191 7.54 -20.83 -5.34
C THR A 191 8.24 -22.19 -5.39
N ALA A 192 8.13 -22.93 -6.52
CA ALA A 192 8.83 -24.18 -6.71
C ALA A 192 10.36 -24.03 -6.82
N ARG A 193 10.85 -22.85 -7.22
CA ARG A 193 12.30 -22.57 -7.36
C ARG A 193 12.86 -21.63 -6.29
N SER A 194 12.00 -20.92 -5.55
CA SER A 194 12.44 -20.09 -4.44
C SER A 194 12.85 -20.94 -3.25
N SER A 195 14.00 -20.62 -2.66
CA SER A 195 14.49 -21.22 -1.41
C SER A 195 14.10 -20.40 -0.17
N ARG A 196 13.45 -19.26 -0.36
CA ARG A 196 13.03 -18.34 0.71
C ARG A 196 11.54 -18.42 0.97
N PRO A 197 11.10 -18.13 2.19
CA PRO A 197 9.69 -17.86 2.48
C PRO A 197 9.15 -16.76 1.55
N VAL A 198 7.85 -16.79 1.27
CA VAL A 198 7.19 -15.82 0.39
C VAL A 198 6.10 -15.09 1.15
N ILE A 199 6.13 -13.76 1.15
CA ILE A 199 5.01 -12.92 1.58
C ILE A 199 4.31 -12.42 0.32
N LEU A 200 3.02 -12.76 0.19
CA LEU A 200 2.19 -12.28 -0.91
C LEU A 200 1.50 -10.98 -0.52
N CYS A 201 1.42 -10.07 -1.46
CA CYS A 201 0.73 -8.80 -1.33
C CYS A 201 -0.29 -8.63 -2.45
N THR A 202 -1.49 -8.16 -2.10
CA THR A 202 -2.53 -7.73 -3.06
C THR A 202 -3.16 -6.45 -2.53
N HIS A 203 -4.00 -5.82 -3.34
CA HIS A 203 -4.89 -4.79 -2.81
C HIS A 203 -6.07 -5.41 -2.06
N HIS A 204 -6.76 -6.35 -2.69
CA HIS A 204 -7.97 -6.98 -2.14
C HIS A 204 -7.68 -8.06 -1.10
N PRO A 205 -8.62 -8.30 -0.16
CA PRO A 205 -8.53 -9.38 0.82
C PRO A 205 -8.46 -10.76 0.17
N LEU A 206 -7.72 -11.68 0.78
CA LEU A 206 -7.55 -13.06 0.28
C LEU A 206 -8.89 -13.79 0.06
N GLY A 207 -9.87 -13.55 0.94
CA GLY A 207 -11.19 -14.18 0.87
C GLY A 207 -12.02 -13.84 -0.37
N GLU A 208 -11.67 -12.77 -1.09
CA GLU A 208 -12.33 -12.39 -2.36
C GLU A 208 -11.74 -13.13 -3.58
N MET A 209 -10.62 -13.81 -3.41
CA MET A 209 -9.85 -14.43 -4.49
C MET A 209 -9.69 -15.94 -4.29
N PRO A 210 -10.71 -16.76 -4.58
CA PRO A 210 -10.72 -18.20 -4.28
C PRO A 210 -9.53 -18.97 -4.86
N ASN A 211 -9.06 -18.60 -6.07
CA ASN A 211 -7.91 -19.24 -6.69
C ASN A 211 -6.61 -18.96 -5.92
N LEU A 212 -6.43 -17.73 -5.43
CA LEU A 212 -5.29 -17.36 -4.62
C LEU A 212 -5.38 -17.96 -3.22
N ASP A 213 -6.57 -17.98 -2.59
CA ASP A 213 -6.78 -18.63 -1.28
C ASP A 213 -6.44 -20.12 -1.34
N LYS A 214 -6.85 -20.80 -2.42
CA LYS A 214 -6.46 -22.18 -2.65
C LYS A 214 -4.94 -22.33 -2.81
N PHE A 215 -4.31 -21.49 -3.62
CA PHE A 215 -2.84 -21.49 -3.80
C PHE A 215 -2.11 -21.30 -2.47
N VAL A 216 -2.50 -20.31 -1.67
CA VAL A 216 -1.94 -20.04 -0.33
C VAL A 216 -2.11 -21.25 0.58
N SER A 217 -3.27 -21.89 0.53
CA SER A 217 -3.56 -23.10 1.32
C SER A 217 -2.67 -24.27 0.95
N ASP A 218 -2.37 -24.44 -0.33
CA ASP A 218 -1.62 -25.59 -0.85
C ASP A 218 -0.09 -25.37 -0.83
N THR A 219 0.38 -24.13 -0.61
CA THR A 219 1.80 -23.76 -0.75
C THR A 219 2.43 -23.40 0.60
N PRO A 220 3.18 -24.33 1.24
CA PRO A 220 3.78 -24.11 2.56
C PRO A 220 4.76 -22.93 2.62
N SER A 221 5.49 -22.65 1.55
CA SER A 221 6.44 -21.54 1.49
C SER A 221 5.80 -20.14 1.55
N VAL A 222 4.47 -20.02 1.41
CA VAL A 222 3.77 -18.74 1.65
C VAL A 222 3.68 -18.52 3.15
N ALA A 223 4.55 -17.63 3.66
CA ALA A 223 4.70 -17.35 5.09
C ALA A 223 3.80 -16.23 5.61
N GLY A 224 3.14 -15.49 4.71
CA GLY A 224 2.25 -14.40 5.11
C GLY A 224 1.55 -13.72 3.95
N PHE A 225 0.55 -12.90 4.29
CA PHE A 225 -0.26 -12.17 3.33
C PHE A 225 -0.51 -10.73 3.79
N VAL A 226 -0.36 -9.77 2.88
CA VAL A 226 -0.56 -8.34 3.15
C VAL A 226 -1.56 -7.78 2.14
N TYR A 227 -2.53 -6.99 2.60
CA TYR A 227 -3.55 -6.40 1.75
C TYR A 227 -4.04 -5.06 2.28
N GLY A 228 -4.70 -4.26 1.42
CA GLY A 228 -5.32 -2.97 1.73
C GLY A 228 -6.84 -3.02 1.62
N HIS A 229 -7.41 -2.10 0.83
CA HIS A 229 -8.82 -2.04 0.42
C HIS A 229 -9.82 -1.66 1.52
N THR A 230 -9.63 -2.10 2.74
CA THR A 230 -10.60 -1.88 3.82
C THR A 230 -10.31 -0.66 4.69
N HIS A 231 -9.21 0.04 4.42
CA HIS A 231 -8.78 1.25 5.13
C HIS A 231 -8.68 1.07 6.65
N SER A 232 -8.29 -0.11 7.10
CA SER A 232 -8.24 -0.44 8.52
C SER A 232 -7.00 -1.24 8.86
N TRP A 233 -6.23 -0.81 9.86
CA TRP A 233 -5.19 -1.66 10.40
C TRP A 233 -5.79 -2.85 11.14
N ASN A 234 -5.44 -4.06 10.71
CA ASN A 234 -5.85 -5.28 11.38
C ASN A 234 -4.83 -6.41 11.14
N LYS A 235 -4.76 -7.33 12.08
CA LYS A 235 -3.96 -8.56 12.01
C LYS A 235 -4.86 -9.75 12.26
N ILE A 236 -4.90 -10.64 11.28
CA ILE A 236 -5.71 -11.87 11.32
C ILE A 236 -4.86 -13.04 10.85
N ALA A 237 -5.40 -14.25 10.82
CA ALA A 237 -4.74 -15.42 10.26
C ALA A 237 -5.72 -16.24 9.43
N ARG A 238 -5.23 -16.74 8.29
CA ARG A 238 -5.91 -17.80 7.53
C ARG A 238 -5.59 -19.15 8.14
N ILE A 239 -6.60 -19.82 8.67
CA ILE A 239 -6.46 -21.15 9.26
C ILE A 239 -6.71 -22.22 8.18
N ILE A 240 -5.71 -23.05 7.92
CA ILE A 240 -5.78 -24.15 6.96
C ILE A 240 -6.00 -25.45 7.74
N ARG A 241 -7.22 -25.96 7.67
CA ARG A 241 -7.66 -27.16 8.43
C ARG A 241 -7.42 -28.47 7.71
N SER A 242 -7.04 -28.45 6.44
CA SER A 242 -6.81 -29.65 5.63
C SER A 242 -5.48 -30.35 5.91
N ARG A 243 -4.68 -29.83 6.83
CA ARG A 243 -3.36 -30.36 7.23
C ARG A 243 -3.25 -30.54 8.73
N GLU A 244 -2.53 -31.56 9.16
CA GLU A 244 -2.11 -31.72 10.55
C GLU A 244 -0.57 -31.69 10.64
N PRO A 245 0.03 -30.86 11.50
CA PRO A 245 -0.64 -29.90 12.38
C PRO A 245 -1.31 -28.76 11.59
N LEU A 246 -2.29 -28.10 12.19
CA LEU A 246 -2.98 -26.95 11.61
C LEU A 246 -1.97 -25.89 11.21
N ARG A 247 -2.04 -25.43 9.94
CA ARG A 247 -1.23 -24.31 9.47
C ARG A 247 -2.00 -23.00 9.58
N MET A 248 -1.34 -21.99 10.07
CA MET A 248 -1.86 -20.61 10.09
C MET A 248 -0.98 -19.73 9.19
N VAL A 249 -1.60 -19.04 8.24
CA VAL A 249 -0.94 -18.01 7.45
C VAL A 249 -1.32 -16.66 8.05
N PRO A 250 -0.37 -15.95 8.68
CA PRO A 250 -0.65 -14.64 9.25
C PRO A 250 -0.92 -13.63 8.15
N MET A 251 -1.84 -12.71 8.42
CA MET A 251 -2.27 -11.70 7.46
C MET A 251 -2.30 -10.32 8.12
N VAL A 252 -1.85 -9.31 7.38
CA VAL A 252 -1.93 -7.90 7.79
C VAL A 252 -2.82 -7.16 6.79
N ASN A 253 -3.85 -6.52 7.31
CA ASN A 253 -4.61 -5.51 6.61
C ASN A 253 -3.98 -4.13 6.88
N LEU A 254 -3.75 -3.37 5.82
CA LEU A 254 -3.04 -2.10 5.88
C LEU A 254 -3.97 -0.93 6.17
N PRO A 255 -3.47 0.10 6.85
CA PRO A 255 -4.17 1.37 6.95
C PRO A 255 -4.12 2.09 5.60
N ALA A 256 -4.98 3.08 5.44
CA ALA A 256 -4.98 3.98 4.28
C ALA A 256 -4.15 5.26 4.58
N THR A 257 -3.98 6.10 3.56
CA THR A 257 -3.57 7.49 3.78
C THR A 257 -4.71 8.48 3.58
N PHE A 258 -5.88 7.99 3.17
CA PHE A 258 -7.02 8.80 2.77
C PHE A 258 -8.09 8.88 3.86
N TYR A 259 -8.74 7.78 4.23
CA TYR A 259 -9.71 7.72 5.33
C TYR A 259 -9.68 6.34 5.99
N GLY A 260 -10.35 6.21 7.14
CA GLY A 260 -10.26 5.03 7.99
C GLY A 260 -9.09 5.18 8.98
N ASP A 261 -8.38 4.12 9.22
CA ASP A 261 -7.11 4.17 9.96
C ASP A 261 -6.04 4.80 9.06
N ILE A 262 -5.51 5.94 9.46
CA ILE A 262 -4.52 6.70 8.68
C ILE A 262 -3.11 6.35 9.12
N GLY A 263 -2.26 6.01 8.16
CA GLY A 263 -0.86 5.73 8.46
C GLY A 263 -0.19 4.78 7.47
N PHE A 264 0.81 4.07 7.96
CA PHE A 264 1.55 3.09 7.18
C PHE A 264 2.09 1.97 8.09
N ALA A 265 2.48 0.85 7.49
CA ALA A 265 3.14 -0.24 8.21
C ALA A 265 4.62 -0.31 7.86
N VAL A 266 5.46 -0.59 8.84
CA VAL A 266 6.89 -0.84 8.67
C VAL A 266 7.15 -2.31 8.89
N MET A 267 7.57 -3.03 7.85
CA MET A 267 8.06 -4.41 7.96
C MET A 267 9.57 -4.41 8.14
N THR A 268 10.05 -5.18 9.10
CA THR A 268 11.47 -5.50 9.26
C THR A 268 11.62 -7.01 9.26
N THR A 269 12.51 -7.55 8.41
CA THR A 269 12.73 -8.99 8.28
C THR A 269 13.96 -9.45 9.04
N SER A 270 13.95 -10.72 9.39
CA SER A 270 15.09 -11.50 9.90
C SER A 270 14.96 -12.93 9.37
N PRO A 271 15.99 -13.79 9.57
CA PRO A 271 15.89 -15.20 9.20
C PRO A 271 14.71 -15.94 9.86
N GLU A 272 14.26 -15.47 11.03
CA GLU A 272 13.20 -16.09 11.83
C GLU A 272 11.80 -15.59 11.45
N GLY A 273 11.69 -14.46 10.72
CA GLY A 273 10.39 -13.93 10.39
C GLY A 273 10.35 -12.47 9.96
N ALA A 274 9.14 -11.94 9.88
CA ALA A 274 8.90 -10.53 9.61
C ALA A 274 8.03 -9.90 10.71
N LYS A 275 8.48 -8.75 11.21
CA LYS A 275 7.75 -7.91 12.16
C LYS A 275 7.15 -6.73 11.45
N PHE A 276 5.85 -6.52 11.61
CA PHE A 276 5.13 -5.34 11.12
C PHE A 276 4.79 -4.42 12.28
N GLU A 277 5.10 -3.15 12.16
CA GLU A 277 4.80 -2.09 13.12
C GLU A 277 3.93 -1.04 12.47
N TYR A 278 2.74 -0.79 13.04
CA TYR A 278 1.84 0.23 12.54
C TYR A 278 2.29 1.63 13.01
N SER A 279 2.49 2.52 12.07
CA SER A 279 2.74 3.95 12.33
C SER A 279 1.46 4.74 12.09
N SER A 280 0.64 4.83 13.14
CA SER A 280 -0.64 5.56 13.09
C SER A 280 -0.45 7.07 12.95
N LYS A 281 -1.28 7.70 12.11
CA LYS A 281 -1.46 9.15 12.00
C LYS A 281 -2.82 9.60 12.51
N GLY A 282 -3.65 8.67 12.94
CA GLY A 282 -4.97 8.90 13.45
C GLY A 282 -6.04 8.12 12.72
N PHE A 283 -7.27 8.52 12.93
CA PHE A 283 -8.44 7.99 12.26
C PHE A 283 -9.27 9.15 11.72
N TRP A 284 -9.73 9.04 10.48
CA TRP A 284 -10.59 10.03 9.86
C TRP A 284 -11.63 9.38 8.94
N TRP A 285 -12.83 9.93 8.91
CA TRP A 285 -13.92 9.47 8.05
C TRP A 285 -14.60 10.66 7.37
N PRO A 286 -14.75 10.67 6.04
CA PRO A 286 -15.21 11.84 5.28
C PRO A 286 -16.72 12.11 5.34
N GLN A 287 -17.54 11.23 5.90
CA GLN A 287 -19.00 11.39 5.96
C GLN A 287 -19.45 12.26 7.12
N PRO A 288 -20.64 12.90 7.03
CA PRO A 288 -20.99 14.24 7.50
C PRO A 288 -20.87 14.44 9.01
N LEU A 289 -20.06 13.64 9.65
CA LEU A 289 -19.71 13.78 11.05
C LEU A 289 -18.62 14.84 11.11
N ASP A 290 -18.99 16.03 11.51
CA ASP A 290 -18.06 17.14 11.79
C ASP A 290 -17.00 16.76 12.86
N THR A 291 -17.23 15.64 13.55
CA THR A 291 -16.31 15.06 14.54
C THR A 291 -16.42 13.54 14.54
N PRO A 292 -15.30 12.78 14.50
CA PRO A 292 -15.35 11.33 14.67
C PRO A 292 -15.98 10.96 16.01
N PRO A 293 -16.79 9.91 16.10
CA PRO A 293 -17.28 9.41 17.37
C PRO A 293 -16.15 9.17 18.37
N ALA A 294 -16.35 9.44 19.63
CA ALA A 294 -15.35 9.25 20.69
C ALA A 294 -14.78 7.80 20.72
N ALA A 295 -15.56 6.81 20.28
CA ALA A 295 -15.12 5.43 20.13
C ALA A 295 -14.06 5.26 19.00
N TRP A 296 -14.13 6.02 17.92
CA TRP A 296 -13.18 5.98 16.82
C TRP A 296 -11.88 6.68 17.18
N GLN A 297 -11.95 7.79 17.92
CA GLN A 297 -10.77 8.47 18.48
C GLN A 297 -9.99 7.55 19.42
N ARG A 298 -10.70 6.77 20.28
CA ARG A 298 -10.07 5.73 21.10
C ARG A 298 -9.42 4.64 20.28
N ARG A 299 -10.09 4.15 19.21
CA ARG A 299 -9.51 3.14 18.31
C ARG A 299 -8.18 3.62 17.72
N ALA A 300 -8.11 4.84 17.22
CA ALA A 300 -6.87 5.39 16.67
C ALA A 300 -5.73 5.46 17.71
N ALA A 301 -6.04 5.82 18.95
CA ALA A 301 -5.07 5.83 20.05
C ALA A 301 -4.63 4.41 20.44
N ASP A 302 -5.57 3.46 20.50
CA ASP A 302 -5.33 2.06 20.89
C ASP A 302 -4.47 1.31 19.84
N LEU A 303 -4.56 1.69 18.56
CA LEU A 303 -3.80 1.07 17.47
C LEU A 303 -2.38 1.65 17.29
N GLN A 304 -2.05 2.71 18.02
CA GLN A 304 -0.73 3.30 17.93
C GLN A 304 0.35 2.32 18.40
N ASN A 305 1.34 2.03 17.53
CA ASN A 305 2.42 1.08 17.78
C ASN A 305 1.99 -0.41 17.88
N GLU A 306 0.85 -0.79 17.31
CA GLU A 306 0.51 -2.20 17.21
C GLU A 306 1.49 -2.97 16.33
N VAL A 307 1.73 -4.22 16.71
CA VAL A 307 2.71 -5.13 16.06
C VAL A 307 2.03 -6.40 15.57
N ALA A 308 2.36 -6.83 14.36
CA ALA A 308 2.09 -8.17 13.86
C ALA A 308 3.40 -8.90 13.54
N ASN A 309 3.47 -10.20 13.82
CA ASN A 309 4.64 -11.01 13.54
C ASN A 309 4.28 -12.16 12.60
N PHE A 310 5.11 -12.36 11.57
CA PHE A 310 5.11 -13.52 10.71
C PHE A 310 6.32 -14.36 11.05
N VAL A 311 6.12 -15.64 11.34
CA VAL A 311 7.21 -16.59 11.62
C VAL A 311 7.51 -17.35 10.33
N PHE A 312 8.79 -17.51 9.99
CA PHE A 312 9.24 -18.31 8.85
C PHE A 312 9.57 -19.71 9.35
N GLU A 313 8.90 -20.71 8.80
CA GLU A 313 9.11 -22.13 9.09
C GLU A 313 10.04 -22.78 8.06
#